data_83a0cbca17c45bf60ad88053f3eacd31
#
_entry.id   83a0cbca17c45bf60ad88053f3eacd31
#
_cell.length_a   1.000
_cell.length_b   1.000
_cell.length_c   1.000
_cell.angle_alpha   90.00
_cell.angle_beta   90.00
_cell.angle_gamma   90.00
#
_symmetry.space_group_name_H-M   'P 1'
#
loop_
_entity.id
_entity.type
_entity.pdbx_description
1 polymer ?
#
loop_
_entity_poly.entity_id
_entity_poly.type
_entity_poly.pdbx_seq_one_letter_code
_entity_poly.pdbx_strand_id
1 'polypeptide(L)'
;MSQDDQGPQPVVPGTLMQKPIPPRMVEPYLTGRRSVISGFVYRLADSQTGDPGELHRLLGLGYEGSDFAADIAEIYVLRWRAVGTEAYQVPYSPERGGDWSLQPPFTGNGFTGAPGRSVPEYFTDPIPLPVGAEIHRIGAGGTDFIARYDGQVWLRPAEGSELCATG
;
A
#
# COMPACT_ATOMS: atom_id res chain seq x y z
N MET A 1 -7.69 1.75 -27.48
CA MET A 1 -7.80 1.04 -26.19
C MET A 1 -7.03 1.82 -25.13
N SER A 2 -7.68 2.13 -24.04
CA SER A 2 -6.97 2.72 -22.90
C SER A 2 -6.07 1.68 -22.25
N GLN A 3 -5.06 2.11 -21.48
CA GLN A 3 -4.20 1.18 -20.77
C GLN A 3 -5.00 0.29 -19.80
N ASP A 4 -6.12 0.79 -19.32
CA ASP A 4 -6.99 0.07 -18.39
C ASP A 4 -7.69 -1.13 -19.04
N ASP A 5 -7.86 -1.11 -20.34
CA ASP A 5 -8.47 -2.22 -21.07
C ASP A 5 -7.56 -3.47 -21.13
N GLN A 6 -6.28 -3.30 -20.80
CA GLN A 6 -5.28 -4.38 -20.87
C GLN A 6 -4.90 -4.92 -19.48
N GLY A 7 -5.49 -4.36 -18.43
CA GLY A 7 -5.15 -4.70 -17.06
C GLY A 7 -3.84 -4.07 -16.56
N PRO A 8 -3.54 -4.24 -15.25
CA PRO A 8 -2.33 -3.70 -14.66
C PRO A 8 -1.07 -4.31 -15.25
N GLN A 9 -0.04 -3.48 -15.41
CA GLN A 9 1.28 -3.95 -15.83
C GLN A 9 1.90 -4.80 -14.70
N PRO A 10 2.69 -5.84 -15.03
CA PRO A 10 3.36 -6.65 -14.03
C PRO A 10 4.28 -5.80 -13.14
N VAL A 11 4.36 -6.18 -11.86
CA VAL A 11 5.34 -5.59 -10.95
C VAL A 11 6.73 -6.14 -11.32
N VAL A 12 7.69 -5.25 -11.51
CA VAL A 12 9.08 -5.66 -11.80
C VAL A 12 9.93 -5.59 -10.54
N PRO A 13 11.02 -6.40 -10.43
CA PRO A 13 11.92 -6.33 -9.29
C PRO A 13 12.46 -4.92 -9.08
N GLY A 14 12.54 -4.47 -7.84
CA GLY A 14 12.99 -3.13 -7.48
C GLY A 14 11.89 -2.07 -7.48
N THR A 15 10.69 -2.39 -7.97
CA THR A 15 9.55 -1.47 -7.91
C THR A 15 9.22 -1.15 -6.45
N LEU A 16 9.06 0.15 -6.15
CA LEU A 16 8.58 0.57 -4.84
C LEU A 16 7.10 0.25 -4.72
N MET A 17 6.78 -0.57 -3.73
CA MET A 17 5.43 -0.98 -3.40
C MET A 17 4.94 -0.28 -2.13
N GLN A 18 3.64 -0.19 -1.98
CA GLN A 18 3.00 0.42 -0.83
C GLN A 18 1.76 -0.36 -0.42
N LYS A 19 1.56 -0.44 0.89
CA LYS A 19 0.34 -1.03 1.46
C LYS A 19 -0.13 -0.19 2.63
N PRO A 20 -1.38 0.30 2.62
CA PRO A 20 -1.94 0.90 3.83
C PRO A 20 -2.13 -0.18 4.88
N ILE A 21 -1.76 0.14 6.11
CA ILE A 21 -1.93 -0.78 7.25
C ILE A 21 -2.80 -0.11 8.31
N PRO A 22 -3.77 -0.85 8.87
CA PRO A 22 -4.58 -0.32 9.96
C PRO A 22 -3.69 0.03 11.17
N PRO A 23 -4.06 1.04 11.97
CA PRO A 23 -3.26 1.41 13.15
C PRO A 23 -2.98 0.23 14.09
N ARG A 24 -3.93 -0.69 14.23
CA ARG A 24 -3.76 -1.90 15.06
C ARG A 24 -2.67 -2.86 14.57
N MET A 25 -2.22 -2.70 13.31
CA MET A 25 -1.19 -3.56 12.72
C MET A 25 0.21 -2.99 12.85
N VAL A 26 0.35 -1.73 13.22
CA VAL A 26 1.65 -1.06 13.31
C VAL A 26 2.51 -1.72 14.38
N GLU A 27 1.98 -1.86 15.60
CA GLU A 27 2.72 -2.48 16.70
C GLU A 27 3.10 -3.94 16.42
N PRO A 28 2.21 -4.81 15.88
CA PRO A 28 2.60 -6.16 15.49
C PRO A 28 3.79 -6.22 14.55
N TYR A 29 3.89 -5.31 13.59
CA TYR A 29 5.08 -5.21 12.75
C TYR A 29 6.31 -4.79 13.56
N LEU A 30 6.21 -3.70 14.28
CA LEU A 30 7.34 -3.13 15.02
C LEU A 30 7.90 -4.05 16.09
N THR A 31 7.09 -4.94 16.65
CA THR A 31 7.50 -5.91 17.69
C THR A 31 7.88 -7.28 17.12
N GLY A 32 7.81 -7.46 15.80
CA GLY A 32 8.15 -8.72 15.16
C GLY A 32 7.07 -9.80 15.26
N ARG A 33 5.91 -9.49 15.82
CA ARG A 33 4.79 -10.44 15.85
C ARG A 33 4.18 -10.68 14.48
N ARG A 34 4.38 -9.74 13.56
CA ARG A 34 4.02 -9.90 12.16
C ARG A 34 5.24 -9.61 11.30
N SER A 35 5.60 -10.57 10.47
CA SER A 35 6.80 -10.52 9.63
C SER A 35 6.50 -10.82 8.15
N VAL A 36 5.24 -10.72 7.76
CA VAL A 36 4.82 -11.00 6.37
C VAL A 36 3.98 -9.86 5.82
N ILE A 37 3.99 -9.73 4.50
CA ILE A 37 3.11 -8.86 3.75
C ILE A 37 2.14 -9.74 2.98
N SER A 38 0.86 -9.42 3.03
CA SER A 38 -0.17 -10.19 2.31
C SER A 38 -1.37 -9.32 1.96
N GLY A 39 -2.13 -9.76 0.98
CA GLY A 39 -3.36 -9.07 0.56
C GLY A 39 -3.10 -8.04 -0.53
N PHE A 40 -3.94 -7.03 -0.58
CA PHE A 40 -3.88 -6.01 -1.62
C PHE A 40 -2.71 -5.05 -1.40
N VAL A 41 -1.96 -4.80 -2.47
CA VAL A 41 -0.79 -3.95 -2.49
C VAL A 41 -0.78 -3.10 -3.76
N TYR A 42 -0.02 -2.01 -3.74
CA TYR A 42 -0.02 -1.02 -4.81
C TYR A 42 1.41 -0.58 -5.13
N ARG A 43 1.64 -0.15 -6.37
CA ARG A 43 2.90 0.53 -6.67
C ARG A 43 2.85 1.94 -6.10
N LEU A 44 3.93 2.36 -5.45
CA LEU A 44 3.99 3.70 -4.87
C LEU A 44 3.78 4.79 -5.93
N ALA A 45 4.35 4.62 -7.11
CA ALA A 45 4.23 5.59 -8.20
C ALA A 45 2.78 5.85 -8.63
N ASP A 46 1.89 4.87 -8.49
CA ASP A 46 0.48 4.99 -8.86
C ASP A 46 -0.39 5.56 -7.74
N SER A 47 0.13 5.61 -6.52
CA SER A 47 -0.66 5.89 -5.31
C SER A 47 0.02 6.87 -4.37
N GLN A 48 1.03 7.59 -4.84
CA GLN A 48 1.78 8.53 -4.01
C GLN A 48 0.98 9.79 -3.74
N THR A 49 0.76 10.08 -2.46
CA THR A 49 0.14 11.32 -1.99
C THR A 49 0.57 11.59 -0.55
N GLY A 50 0.62 12.85 -0.17
CA GLY A 50 0.85 13.28 1.21
C GLY A 50 -0.43 13.57 1.97
N ASP A 51 -1.61 13.28 1.39
CA ASP A 51 -2.91 13.55 2.00
C ASP A 51 -3.60 12.22 2.34
N PRO A 52 -3.89 11.95 3.63
CA PRO A 52 -4.55 10.70 4.02
C PRO A 52 -5.95 10.55 3.40
N GLY A 53 -6.70 11.63 3.27
CA GLY A 53 -8.03 11.59 2.63
C GLY A 53 -7.94 11.23 1.15
N GLU A 54 -6.96 11.76 0.45
CA GLU A 54 -6.72 11.42 -0.95
C GLU A 54 -6.29 9.96 -1.09
N LEU A 55 -5.38 9.48 -0.23
CA LEU A 55 -4.95 8.09 -0.25
C LEU A 55 -6.14 7.14 -0.02
N HIS A 56 -7.00 7.51 0.93
CA HIS A 56 -8.22 6.75 1.21
C HIS A 56 -9.08 6.58 -0.05
N ARG A 57 -9.26 7.66 -0.81
CA ARG A 57 -10.01 7.61 -2.07
C ARG A 57 -9.28 6.85 -3.16
N LEU A 58 -7.99 7.11 -3.35
CA LEU A 58 -7.17 6.47 -4.38
C LEU A 58 -7.15 4.97 -4.28
N LEU A 59 -7.11 4.44 -3.07
CA LEU A 59 -7.00 3.01 -2.83
C LEU A 59 -8.36 2.34 -2.57
N GLY A 60 -9.46 3.10 -2.69
CA GLY A 60 -10.79 2.54 -2.51
C GLY A 60 -11.04 1.98 -1.11
N LEU A 61 -10.52 2.65 -0.08
CA LEU A 61 -10.58 2.15 1.29
C LEU A 61 -11.94 2.35 1.97
N GLY A 62 -12.89 2.98 1.30
CA GLY A 62 -14.21 3.33 1.87
C GLY A 62 -15.28 2.26 1.70
N TYR A 63 -14.91 0.99 1.75
CA TYR A 63 -15.85 -0.13 1.65
C TYR A 63 -16.44 -0.49 3.03
N GLU A 64 -17.59 -1.15 3.02
CA GLU A 64 -18.23 -1.61 4.24
C GLU A 64 -17.33 -2.62 4.98
N GLY A 65 -17.13 -2.41 6.28
CA GLY A 65 -16.25 -3.24 7.09
C GLY A 65 -14.76 -2.88 6.98
N SER A 66 -14.43 -1.79 6.28
CA SER A 66 -13.05 -1.33 6.18
C SER A 66 -12.49 -0.93 7.56
N ASP A 67 -11.22 -1.26 7.78
CA ASP A 67 -10.46 -0.79 8.94
C ASP A 67 -10.10 0.71 8.87
N PHE A 68 -10.39 1.36 7.74
CA PHE A 68 -10.03 2.76 7.48
C PHE A 68 -11.29 3.62 7.44
N ALA A 69 -11.46 4.47 8.44
CA ALA A 69 -12.62 5.37 8.52
C ALA A 69 -12.59 6.41 7.38
N ALA A 70 -13.77 6.84 6.96
CA ALA A 70 -13.91 7.82 5.88
C ALA A 70 -13.32 9.20 6.22
N ASP A 71 -13.30 9.55 7.50
CA ASP A 71 -12.78 10.81 8.02
C ASP A 71 -11.39 10.66 8.65
N ILE A 72 -10.63 9.68 8.18
CA ILE A 72 -9.33 9.35 8.75
C ILE A 72 -8.37 10.53 8.67
N ALA A 73 -7.73 10.85 9.80
CA ALA A 73 -6.79 11.96 9.91
C ALA A 73 -5.35 11.56 9.58
N GLU A 74 -5.05 10.27 9.65
CA GLU A 74 -3.73 9.73 9.32
C GLU A 74 -3.83 8.29 8.84
N ILE A 75 -2.93 7.89 7.95
CA ILE A 75 -2.82 6.52 7.47
C ILE A 75 -1.37 6.09 7.58
N TYR A 76 -1.15 4.93 8.20
CA TYR A 76 0.15 4.27 8.17
C TYR A 76 0.28 3.47 6.88
N VAL A 77 1.46 3.50 6.29
CA VAL A 77 1.77 2.74 5.09
C VAL A 77 3.06 1.97 5.27
N LEU A 78 3.07 0.75 4.75
CA LEU A 78 4.26 -0.07 4.63
C LEU A 78 4.77 0.10 3.22
N ARG A 79 6.07 0.39 3.05
CA ARG A 79 6.72 0.59 1.76
C ARG A 79 7.93 -0.31 1.65
N TRP A 80 8.13 -0.91 0.49
CA TRP A 80 9.26 -1.81 0.24
C TRP A 80 9.56 -1.87 -1.25
N ARG A 81 10.73 -2.43 -1.58
CA ARG A 81 11.06 -2.74 -2.97
C ARG A 81 10.69 -4.19 -3.26
N ALA A 82 10.00 -4.41 -4.37
CA ALA A 82 9.65 -5.76 -4.80
C ALA A 82 10.93 -6.56 -5.07
N VAL A 83 11.00 -7.78 -4.52
CA VAL A 83 12.14 -8.68 -4.72
C VAL A 83 11.99 -9.46 -6.01
N GLY A 84 10.76 -9.83 -6.37
CA GLY A 84 10.44 -10.54 -7.61
C GLY A 84 9.09 -10.12 -8.15
N THR A 85 8.63 -10.75 -9.21
CA THR A 85 7.35 -10.46 -9.84
C THR A 85 6.27 -11.49 -9.52
N GLU A 86 6.67 -12.71 -9.24
CA GLU A 86 5.78 -13.88 -9.13
C GLU A 86 4.81 -13.80 -7.95
N ALA A 87 5.20 -13.09 -6.90
CA ALA A 87 4.36 -12.93 -5.71
C ALA A 87 3.17 -11.98 -5.95
N TYR A 88 3.25 -11.12 -6.95
CA TYR A 88 2.26 -10.07 -7.18
C TYR A 88 1.32 -10.48 -8.30
N GLN A 89 0.10 -10.79 -7.92
CA GLN A 89 -0.94 -11.26 -8.83
C GLN A 89 -1.93 -10.14 -9.13
N VAL A 90 -2.48 -10.12 -10.32
CA VAL A 90 -3.59 -9.23 -10.65
C VAL A 90 -4.85 -9.85 -10.05
N PRO A 91 -5.52 -9.17 -9.11
CA PRO A 91 -6.73 -9.72 -8.52
C PRO A 91 -7.85 -9.77 -9.55
N TYR A 92 -8.38 -10.96 -9.73
CA TYR A 92 -9.48 -11.22 -10.66
C TYR A 92 -10.60 -11.91 -9.90
N SER A 93 -11.81 -11.38 -10.00
CA SER A 93 -12.97 -11.95 -9.36
C SER A 93 -14.11 -12.11 -10.36
N PRO A 94 -14.41 -13.34 -10.78
CA PRO A 94 -15.59 -13.60 -11.61
C PRO A 94 -16.90 -13.19 -10.94
N GLU A 95 -16.95 -13.25 -9.61
CA GLU A 95 -18.12 -12.86 -8.82
C GLU A 95 -18.39 -11.36 -8.90
N ARG A 96 -17.35 -10.59 -9.15
CA ARG A 96 -17.42 -9.15 -9.36
C ARG A 96 -17.40 -8.79 -10.84
N GLY A 97 -17.54 -9.79 -11.69
CA GLY A 97 -17.60 -9.62 -13.13
C GLY A 97 -16.27 -9.75 -13.85
N GLY A 98 -15.12 -9.50 -13.19
CA GLY A 98 -13.82 -9.52 -13.84
C GLY A 98 -13.80 -8.72 -15.14
N ASP A 99 -14.61 -7.68 -15.21
CA ASP A 99 -14.93 -6.94 -16.43
C ASP A 99 -14.17 -5.61 -16.37
N TRP A 100 -13.35 -5.37 -17.38
CA TRP A 100 -12.55 -4.15 -17.49
C TRP A 100 -13.40 -2.87 -17.62
N SER A 101 -14.69 -3.02 -17.90
CA SER A 101 -15.62 -1.90 -17.95
C SER A 101 -16.14 -1.46 -16.58
N LEU A 102 -15.92 -2.26 -15.53
CA LEU A 102 -16.38 -1.91 -14.19
C LEU A 102 -15.59 -0.72 -13.64
N GLN A 103 -16.30 0.13 -12.92
CA GLN A 103 -15.72 1.34 -12.36
C GLN A 103 -15.16 1.11 -10.95
N PRO A 104 -14.08 1.82 -10.58
CA PRO A 104 -13.58 1.79 -9.20
C PRO A 104 -14.68 2.11 -8.17
N PRO A 105 -14.53 1.65 -6.90
CA PRO A 105 -13.36 0.95 -6.36
C PRO A 105 -13.37 -0.57 -6.51
N PHE A 106 -14.46 -1.17 -6.91
CA PHE A 106 -14.63 -2.63 -6.88
C PHE A 106 -14.74 -3.20 -8.30
N THR A 107 -13.66 -3.07 -9.06
CA THR A 107 -13.68 -3.52 -10.44
C THR A 107 -13.55 -5.04 -10.59
N GLY A 108 -12.86 -5.71 -9.68
CA GLY A 108 -12.57 -7.14 -9.78
C GLY A 108 -11.65 -7.50 -10.92
N ASN A 109 -10.93 -6.53 -11.47
CA ASN A 109 -10.11 -6.68 -12.68
C ASN A 109 -8.68 -6.12 -12.51
N GLY A 110 -8.25 -5.90 -11.27
CA GLY A 110 -6.90 -5.40 -10.98
C GLY A 110 -6.78 -3.89 -10.87
N PHE A 111 -7.89 -3.20 -10.75
CA PHE A 111 -7.90 -1.76 -10.50
C PHE A 111 -8.77 -1.41 -9.30
N THR A 112 -8.39 -0.36 -8.61
CA THR A 112 -9.17 0.27 -7.55
C THR A 112 -9.21 1.78 -7.79
N GLY A 113 -9.70 2.55 -6.85
CA GLY A 113 -9.70 4.01 -6.92
C GLY A 113 -11.05 4.62 -6.64
N ALA A 114 -11.30 5.77 -7.28
CA ALA A 114 -12.54 6.52 -7.20
C ALA A 114 -13.08 6.74 -8.62
N PRO A 115 -14.36 7.15 -8.77
CA PRO A 115 -14.90 7.46 -10.09
C PRO A 115 -14.00 8.44 -10.84
N GLY A 116 -13.64 8.08 -12.08
CA GLY A 116 -12.79 8.91 -12.93
C GLY A 116 -11.28 8.72 -12.69
N ARG A 117 -10.86 7.89 -11.74
CA ARG A 117 -9.45 7.64 -11.46
C ARG A 117 -9.22 6.19 -11.07
N SER A 118 -8.51 5.45 -11.91
CA SER A 118 -8.17 4.05 -11.69
C SER A 118 -6.73 3.92 -11.21
N VAL A 119 -6.53 3.11 -10.18
CA VAL A 119 -5.22 2.80 -9.63
C VAL A 119 -4.98 1.31 -9.77
N PRO A 120 -3.86 0.87 -10.37
CA PRO A 120 -3.53 -0.56 -10.43
C PRO A 120 -3.42 -1.16 -9.03
N GLU A 121 -4.04 -2.32 -8.87
CA GLU A 121 -4.10 -3.05 -7.61
C GLU A 121 -3.56 -4.46 -7.82
N TYR A 122 -2.72 -4.92 -6.90
CA TYR A 122 -2.14 -6.25 -6.94
C TYR A 122 -2.49 -7.00 -5.67
N PHE A 123 -2.46 -8.31 -5.74
CA PHE A 123 -2.67 -9.17 -4.59
C PHE A 123 -1.44 -10.05 -4.39
N THR A 124 -1.02 -10.21 -3.15
CA THR A 124 0.06 -11.13 -2.81
C THR A 124 -0.38 -12.09 -1.71
N ASP A 125 -0.07 -13.37 -1.89
CA ASP A 125 -0.07 -14.32 -0.79
C ASP A 125 1.05 -13.92 0.19
N PRO A 126 1.04 -14.42 1.44
CA PRO A 126 2.05 -14.00 2.40
C PRO A 126 3.47 -14.14 1.88
N ILE A 127 4.19 -13.03 1.85
CA ILE A 127 5.61 -12.98 1.52
C ILE A 127 6.39 -12.50 2.73
N PRO A 128 7.65 -12.95 2.89
CA PRO A 128 8.50 -12.45 3.95
C PRO A 128 8.68 -10.94 3.83
N LEU A 129 8.73 -10.26 4.96
CA LEU A 129 9.01 -8.84 5.01
C LEU A 129 10.41 -8.56 4.44
N PRO A 130 10.52 -7.78 3.35
CA PRO A 130 11.83 -7.53 2.75
C PRO A 130 12.72 -6.66 3.63
N VAL A 131 14.02 -6.91 3.60
CA VAL A 131 15.01 -6.01 4.20
C VAL A 131 14.90 -4.64 3.56
N GLY A 132 14.89 -3.59 4.38
CA GLY A 132 14.73 -2.22 3.91
C GLY A 132 13.29 -1.74 3.84
N ALA A 133 12.31 -2.60 4.18
CA ALA A 133 10.92 -2.16 4.29
C ALA A 133 10.79 -1.03 5.32
N GLU A 134 9.92 -0.08 5.05
CA GLU A 134 9.73 1.10 5.88
C GLU A 134 8.25 1.27 6.24
N ILE A 135 8.00 1.77 7.44
CA ILE A 135 6.68 2.25 7.84
C ILE A 135 6.73 3.77 7.87
N HIS A 136 5.74 4.38 7.23
CA HIS A 136 5.53 5.83 7.22
C HIS A 136 4.13 6.14 7.73
N ARG A 137 3.96 7.33 8.28
CA ARG A 137 2.66 7.88 8.66
C ARG A 137 2.35 9.07 7.77
N ILE A 138 1.23 9.03 7.09
CA ILE A 138 0.72 10.14 6.27
C ILE A 138 -0.36 10.84 7.07
N GLY A 139 -0.18 12.11 7.37
CA GLY A 139 -1.10 12.91 8.17
C GLY A 139 -1.16 14.36 7.68
N ALA A 140 -1.88 15.20 8.42
CA ALA A 140 -2.09 16.61 8.07
C ALA A 140 -0.77 17.41 7.97
N GLY A 141 0.26 17.01 8.70
CA GLY A 141 1.57 17.66 8.67
C GLY A 141 2.53 17.10 7.61
N GLY A 142 2.08 16.16 6.78
CA GLY A 142 2.90 15.51 5.76
C GLY A 142 3.17 14.04 6.09
N THR A 143 4.26 13.53 5.52
CA THR A 143 4.66 12.13 5.70
C THR A 143 5.83 12.03 6.66
N ASP A 144 5.65 11.24 7.72
CA ASP A 144 6.68 10.99 8.73
C ASP A 144 7.24 9.58 8.57
N PHE A 145 8.56 9.46 8.63
CA PHE A 145 9.24 8.17 8.70
C PHE A 145 9.13 7.63 10.13
N ILE A 146 8.67 6.38 10.27
CA ILE A 146 8.47 5.75 11.57
C ILE A 146 9.58 4.75 11.89
N ALA A 147 9.88 3.82 10.96
CA ALA A 147 10.89 2.79 11.19
C ALA A 147 11.30 2.10 9.91
N ARG A 148 12.48 1.46 9.92
CA ARG A 148 13.00 0.65 8.82
C ARG A 148 13.35 -0.75 9.35
N TYR A 149 13.01 -1.76 8.58
CA TYR A 149 13.31 -3.16 8.88
C TYR A 149 14.70 -3.54 8.35
N ASP A 150 15.57 -4.04 9.23
CA ASP A 150 16.95 -4.42 8.87
C ASP A 150 17.09 -5.88 8.47
N GLY A 151 16.01 -6.65 8.51
CA GLY A 151 15.99 -8.09 8.27
C GLY A 151 15.77 -8.91 9.54
N GLN A 152 15.85 -8.27 10.71
CA GLN A 152 15.63 -8.91 12.00
C GLN A 152 14.73 -8.07 12.91
N VAL A 153 15.01 -6.78 13.00
CA VAL A 153 14.26 -5.86 13.86
C VAL A 153 13.96 -4.57 13.11
N TRP A 154 13.01 -3.82 13.65
CA TRP A 154 12.67 -2.49 13.16
C TRP A 154 13.52 -1.45 13.90
N LEU A 155 14.23 -0.65 13.11
CA LEU A 155 15.05 0.45 13.62
C LEU A 155 14.25 1.73 13.52
N ARG A 156 14.00 2.35 14.68
CA ARG A 156 13.34 3.66 14.76
C ARG A 156 14.39 4.75 14.79
N PRO A 157 14.02 5.99 14.35
CA PRO A 157 14.87 7.15 14.62
C PRO A 157 15.13 7.25 16.13
N ALA A 158 16.37 7.54 16.50
CA ALA A 158 16.68 7.81 17.91
C ALA A 158 15.91 9.05 18.37
N GLU A 159 15.34 8.99 19.58
CA GLU A 159 14.67 10.12 20.17
C GLU A 159 15.61 11.31 20.23
N GLY A 160 15.22 12.47 19.66
CA GLY A 160 16.07 13.63 19.56
C GLY A 160 17.08 13.58 18.41
N SER A 161 17.08 12.54 17.58
CA SER A 161 17.92 12.54 16.39
C SER A 161 17.36 13.52 15.36
N GLU A 162 18.20 14.40 14.88
CA GLU A 162 17.84 15.36 13.84
C GLU A 162 17.86 14.68 12.48
N LEU A 163 16.93 13.78 12.22
CA LEU A 163 16.81 13.17 10.91
C LEU A 163 16.60 14.18 9.79
N CYS A 164 16.10 15.32 10.15
CA CYS A 164 15.85 16.42 9.23
C CYS A 164 17.10 17.16 8.83
N ALA A 165 18.20 17.00 9.56
CA ALA A 165 19.45 17.73 9.31
C ALA A 165 20.25 17.19 8.12
N THR A 166 19.83 16.07 7.57
CA THR A 166 20.49 15.40 6.45
C THR A 166 19.75 15.59 5.14
N GLY A 167 18.93 16.63 5.09
CA GLY A 167 18.23 16.98 3.86
C GLY A 167 19.15 17.36 2.72
#